data_d9086c78e82fc2d5a7cb4de34e4eabdb
#
_entry.id   d9086c78e82fc2d5a7cb4de34e4eabdb
#
_cell.length_a   1.000
_cell.length_b   1.000
_cell.length_c   1.000
_cell.angle_alpha   90.00
_cell.angle_beta   90.00
_cell.angle_gamma   90.00
#
_symmetry.space_group_name_H-M   'P 1'
#
loop_
_entity.id
_entity.type
_entity.pdbx_description
1 polymer ?
#
loop_
_entity_poly.entity_id
_entity_poly.type
_entity_poly.pdbx_seq_one_letter_code
_entity_poly.pdbx_strand_id
1 'polypeptide(L)'
;MPAIVLVGAQWGDEGKGKATDLLGDRVDYVVRYQGGNNAGHTVVIGDQKYALHLLPSGILSPNVTSVIGNGVVIDPAVLLQEIAGLNERGIDTSNLKISTNAHLITPYHRTIDKVSERFLGNSKIGTTGRGIGPAYADKINRIGIRVQDLFDPSILRQKLEGALRDKNQVLIKVFNRKGIEIDEVLNEYLGYAEILKPYVCDTSLLLEEALKAGKNVLLEGSQGTLLDVDHGTYPFVTSSNPTAGGASTGSGIGPTKITRVIGILKAYTTRVGSGPFPTELFDEDGEKLRKIGGEVGVTTGRNRRCGWFDAPIARYATRVNGLTDFFLTKLDVLTGWEKIPVCVAYEVEGKRVNEVPASQSDFHHAKPVYEYLPGWSEDISGARKLSNLPKNAQNYVKFLEEASGAPISAIGVGPGRDETISIREFV
;
A
#
# COMPACT_ATOMS: atom_id res chain seq x y z
N MET A 1 -22.88 -7.62 8.08
CA MET A 1 -22.15 -7.63 6.81
C MET A 1 -20.67 -7.44 7.08
N PRO A 2 -19.76 -7.88 6.21
CA PRO A 2 -18.37 -8.07 6.57
C PRO A 2 -17.51 -6.80 6.44
N ALA A 3 -16.47 -6.72 7.27
CA ALA A 3 -15.31 -5.94 6.93
C ALA A 3 -14.40 -6.77 6.01
N ILE A 4 -14.03 -6.20 4.87
CA ILE A 4 -13.15 -6.80 3.87
C ILE A 4 -11.82 -6.08 3.90
N VAL A 5 -10.71 -6.82 3.98
CA VAL A 5 -9.36 -6.23 3.90
C VAL A 5 -8.78 -6.48 2.52
N LEU A 6 -8.21 -5.45 1.92
CA LEU A 6 -7.50 -5.52 0.67
C LEU A 6 -6.01 -5.26 0.91
N VAL A 7 -5.16 -6.24 0.64
CA VAL A 7 -3.71 -6.15 0.86
C VAL A 7 -2.92 -6.41 -0.43
N GLY A 8 -1.79 -5.76 -0.58
CA GLY A 8 -0.81 -6.16 -1.59
C GLY A 8 -0.07 -7.42 -1.15
N ALA A 9 0.01 -8.42 -2.00
CA ALA A 9 0.64 -9.70 -1.68
C ALA A 9 2.13 -9.77 -2.03
N GLN A 10 2.69 -8.73 -2.63
CA GLN A 10 4.09 -8.63 -3.07
C GLN A 10 4.77 -7.41 -2.42
N TRP A 11 5.57 -6.64 -3.18
CA TRP A 11 6.26 -5.42 -2.70
C TRP A 11 5.52 -4.12 -3.01
N GLY A 12 4.20 -4.13 -3.07
CA GLY A 12 3.40 -2.97 -3.50
C GLY A 12 3.29 -2.87 -5.01
N ASP A 13 2.54 -1.86 -5.47
CA ASP A 13 2.31 -1.61 -6.92
C ASP A 13 1.61 -2.77 -7.66
N GLU A 14 0.92 -3.66 -6.94
CA GLU A 14 0.21 -4.81 -7.54
C GLU A 14 -1.05 -4.41 -8.31
N GLY A 15 -1.49 -3.14 -8.21
CA GLY A 15 -2.70 -2.67 -8.87
C GLY A 15 -3.92 -2.65 -7.92
N LYS A 16 -3.71 -2.43 -6.63
CA LYS A 16 -4.77 -2.30 -5.61
C LYS A 16 -5.83 -1.27 -5.97
N GLY A 17 -5.44 -0.15 -6.60
CA GLY A 17 -6.38 0.86 -7.04
C GLY A 17 -7.48 0.35 -7.97
N LYS A 18 -7.17 -0.60 -8.88
CA LYS A 18 -8.18 -1.25 -9.73
C LYS A 18 -9.16 -2.10 -8.91
N ALA A 19 -8.67 -2.81 -7.91
CA ALA A 19 -9.52 -3.61 -7.05
C ALA A 19 -10.43 -2.75 -6.16
N THR A 20 -9.91 -1.65 -5.61
CA THR A 20 -10.72 -0.72 -4.81
C THR A 20 -11.76 0.02 -5.65
N ASP A 21 -11.42 0.39 -6.89
CA ASP A 21 -12.39 0.99 -7.81
C ASP A 21 -13.51 0.00 -8.19
N LEU A 22 -13.16 -1.26 -8.45
CA LEU A 22 -14.15 -2.32 -8.75
C LEU A 22 -15.12 -2.57 -7.59
N LEU A 23 -14.63 -2.44 -6.33
CA LEU A 23 -15.41 -2.63 -5.11
C LEU A 23 -16.13 -1.34 -4.67
N GLY A 24 -15.66 -0.17 -5.12
CA GLY A 24 -16.09 1.13 -4.62
C GLY A 24 -17.60 1.37 -4.64
N ASP A 25 -18.31 0.91 -5.68
CA ASP A 25 -19.77 1.05 -5.78
C ASP A 25 -20.56 0.02 -4.97
N ARG A 26 -19.88 -0.93 -4.30
CA ARG A 26 -20.48 -2.04 -3.56
C ARG A 26 -20.24 -1.97 -2.05
N VAL A 27 -19.53 -0.94 -1.61
CA VAL A 27 -19.20 -0.72 -0.20
C VAL A 27 -19.72 0.64 0.26
N ASP A 28 -20.06 0.75 1.55
CA ASP A 28 -20.52 1.98 2.15
C ASP A 28 -19.35 2.82 2.72
N TYR A 29 -18.26 2.15 3.10
CA TYR A 29 -17.08 2.77 3.70
C TYR A 29 -15.80 2.24 3.07
N VAL A 30 -14.86 3.14 2.78
CA VAL A 30 -13.48 2.80 2.41
C VAL A 30 -12.53 3.40 3.44
N VAL A 31 -11.76 2.56 4.10
CA VAL A 31 -10.90 2.93 5.21
C VAL A 31 -9.44 2.72 4.86
N ARG A 32 -8.67 3.77 4.86
CA ARG A 32 -7.21 3.65 4.83
C ARG A 32 -6.70 3.45 6.25
N TYR A 33 -6.06 2.31 6.51
CA TYR A 33 -5.74 1.92 7.88
C TYR A 33 -4.26 2.11 8.27
N GLN A 34 -3.35 2.35 7.29
CA GLN A 34 -1.93 2.52 7.58
C GLN A 34 -1.20 3.33 6.48
N GLY A 35 0.10 3.59 6.71
CA GLY A 35 0.94 4.36 5.81
C GLY A 35 0.74 5.86 5.98
N GLY A 36 1.05 6.61 4.95
CA GLY A 36 0.93 8.05 4.89
C GLY A 36 0.98 8.50 3.43
N ASN A 37 1.45 9.71 3.17
CA ASN A 37 1.59 10.24 1.82
C ASN A 37 2.79 9.65 1.02
N ASN A 38 3.40 8.57 1.50
CA ASN A 38 4.43 7.80 0.77
C ASN A 38 3.84 6.83 -0.26
N ALA A 39 2.56 6.53 -0.21
CA ALA A 39 1.86 5.77 -1.24
C ALA A 39 1.27 6.70 -2.30
N GLY A 40 1.01 6.16 -3.47
CA GLY A 40 0.24 6.82 -4.52
C GLY A 40 -0.68 5.80 -5.18
N HIS A 41 -1.99 6.06 -5.12
CA HIS A 41 -2.98 5.28 -5.86
C HIS A 41 -3.44 6.09 -7.06
N THR A 42 -3.37 5.50 -8.23
CA THR A 42 -4.01 6.09 -9.40
C THR A 42 -5.35 5.39 -9.61
N VAL A 43 -6.41 6.14 -9.58
CA VAL A 43 -7.76 5.71 -9.94
C VAL A 43 -8.13 6.37 -11.25
N VAL A 44 -8.76 5.62 -12.15
CA VAL A 44 -9.19 6.12 -13.46
C VAL A 44 -10.72 6.06 -13.51
N ILE A 45 -11.38 7.22 -13.64
CA ILE A 45 -12.83 7.33 -13.79
C ILE A 45 -13.12 7.98 -15.13
N GLY A 46 -13.70 7.21 -16.05
CA GLY A 46 -13.81 7.65 -17.45
C GLY A 46 -12.42 7.93 -18.03
N ASP A 47 -12.26 9.12 -18.61
CA ASP A 47 -10.98 9.58 -19.16
C ASP A 47 -10.08 10.32 -18.15
N GLN A 48 -10.53 10.47 -16.91
CA GLN A 48 -9.83 11.23 -15.89
C GLN A 48 -8.99 10.33 -14.97
N LYS A 49 -7.74 10.77 -14.71
CA LYS A 49 -6.83 10.13 -13.76
C LYS A 49 -6.76 10.94 -12.47
N TYR A 50 -6.90 10.27 -11.34
CA TYR A 50 -6.77 10.82 -10.00
C TYR A 50 -5.61 10.14 -9.28
N ALA A 51 -4.61 10.92 -8.88
CA ALA A 51 -3.49 10.41 -8.08
C ALA A 51 -3.75 10.78 -6.62
N LEU A 52 -4.08 9.80 -5.80
CA LEU A 52 -4.36 9.97 -4.38
C LEU A 52 -3.14 9.51 -3.55
N HIS A 53 -2.77 10.28 -2.53
CA HIS A 53 -1.65 9.96 -1.64
C HIS A 53 -2.09 9.64 -0.22
N LEU A 54 -2.96 10.45 0.38
CA LEU A 54 -3.52 10.27 1.73
C LEU A 54 -4.99 9.87 1.70
N LEU A 55 -5.74 10.43 0.78
CA LEU A 55 -7.16 10.15 0.68
C LEU A 55 -7.42 8.69 0.29
N PRO A 56 -8.39 8.00 0.93
CA PRO A 56 -8.86 6.70 0.49
C PRO A 56 -9.46 6.77 -0.91
N SER A 57 -9.38 5.68 -1.68
CA SER A 57 -9.93 5.66 -3.05
C SER A 57 -11.44 5.89 -3.12
N GLY A 58 -12.17 5.55 -2.08
CA GLY A 58 -13.62 5.77 -1.96
C GLY A 58 -14.04 7.23 -2.03
N ILE A 59 -13.13 8.20 -1.85
CA ILE A 59 -13.45 9.64 -1.93
C ILE A 59 -13.99 10.08 -3.29
N LEU A 60 -13.71 9.28 -4.31
CA LEU A 60 -14.18 9.54 -5.68
C LEU A 60 -15.60 9.05 -5.94
N SER A 61 -16.19 8.31 -4.98
CA SER A 61 -17.55 7.77 -5.08
C SER A 61 -18.49 8.54 -4.15
N PRO A 62 -19.51 9.23 -4.65
CA PRO A 62 -20.31 10.18 -3.85
C PRO A 62 -21.10 9.51 -2.71
N ASN A 63 -21.40 8.22 -2.85
CA ASN A 63 -22.18 7.46 -1.85
C ASN A 63 -21.32 6.72 -0.82
N VAL A 64 -20.00 6.89 -0.87
CA VAL A 64 -19.04 6.17 -0.01
C VAL A 64 -18.45 7.12 1.02
N THR A 65 -18.47 6.73 2.27
CA THR A 65 -17.76 7.43 3.33
C THR A 65 -16.28 7.01 3.33
N SER A 66 -15.40 7.96 3.11
CA SER A 66 -13.95 7.75 3.11
C SER A 66 -13.36 8.02 4.49
N VAL A 67 -12.58 7.07 5.02
CA VAL A 67 -12.07 7.14 6.39
C VAL A 67 -10.55 7.05 6.40
N ILE A 68 -9.89 8.02 7.03
CA ILE A 68 -8.48 7.92 7.41
C ILE A 68 -8.42 7.41 8.84
N GLY A 69 -8.00 6.15 9.01
CA GLY A 69 -7.93 5.45 10.29
C GLY A 69 -6.77 5.91 11.17
N ASN A 70 -6.80 5.48 12.43
CA ASN A 70 -5.80 5.84 13.45
C ASN A 70 -4.39 5.31 13.17
N GLY A 71 -4.25 4.35 12.28
CA GLY A 71 -2.94 3.82 11.89
C GLY A 71 -2.20 4.65 10.85
N VAL A 72 -2.86 5.63 10.21
CA VAL A 72 -2.24 6.51 9.22
C VAL A 72 -1.44 7.63 9.90
N VAL A 73 -0.30 8.01 9.30
CA VAL A 73 0.42 9.24 9.64
C VAL A 73 0.12 10.31 8.59
N ILE A 74 -0.38 11.46 9.03
CA ILE A 74 -0.97 12.50 8.19
C ILE A 74 -0.05 13.71 8.11
N ASP A 75 0.35 14.10 6.90
CA ASP A 75 0.88 15.43 6.63
C ASP A 75 -0.32 16.36 6.34
N PRO A 76 -0.65 17.31 7.25
CA PRO A 76 -1.84 18.14 7.09
C PRO A 76 -1.81 18.99 5.81
N ALA A 77 -0.64 19.52 5.47
CA ALA A 77 -0.51 20.34 4.27
C ALA A 77 -0.80 19.54 3.00
N VAL A 78 -0.28 18.31 2.91
CA VAL A 78 -0.54 17.42 1.77
C VAL A 78 -2.00 17.01 1.72
N LEU A 79 -2.62 16.68 2.86
CA LEU A 79 -4.03 16.31 2.91
C LEU A 79 -4.93 17.46 2.44
N LEU A 80 -4.71 18.68 2.92
CA LEU A 80 -5.49 19.84 2.52
C LEU A 80 -5.29 20.18 1.04
N GLN A 81 -4.09 20.00 0.51
CA GLN A 81 -3.83 20.17 -0.92
C GLN A 81 -4.58 19.14 -1.76
N GLU A 82 -4.66 17.87 -1.32
CA GLU A 82 -5.45 16.84 -2.03
C GLU A 82 -6.94 17.15 -1.99
N ILE A 83 -7.47 17.57 -0.82
CA ILE A 83 -8.88 17.97 -0.67
C ILE A 83 -9.21 19.14 -1.61
N ALA A 84 -8.39 20.20 -1.61
CA ALA A 84 -8.59 21.35 -2.47
C ALA A 84 -8.57 20.98 -3.95
N GLY A 85 -7.58 20.18 -4.38
CA GLY A 85 -7.44 19.74 -5.76
C GLY A 85 -8.59 18.84 -6.25
N LEU A 86 -9.23 18.06 -5.37
CA LEU A 86 -10.43 17.28 -5.70
C LEU A 86 -11.65 18.20 -5.80
N ASN A 87 -11.83 19.14 -4.86
CA ASN A 87 -12.95 20.09 -4.88
C ASN A 87 -12.91 20.98 -6.13
N GLU A 88 -11.74 21.45 -6.55
CA GLU A 88 -11.55 22.18 -7.81
C GLU A 88 -11.98 21.39 -9.06
N ARG A 89 -11.89 20.05 -8.99
CA ARG A 89 -12.33 19.14 -10.05
C ARG A 89 -13.78 18.68 -9.88
N GLY A 90 -14.53 19.29 -8.95
CA GLY A 90 -15.95 18.99 -8.71
C GLY A 90 -16.23 17.72 -7.92
N ILE A 91 -15.22 17.14 -7.25
CA ILE A 91 -15.40 16.00 -6.35
C ILE A 91 -15.72 16.52 -4.95
N ASP A 92 -16.89 16.16 -4.41
CA ASP A 92 -17.27 16.48 -3.03
C ASP A 92 -16.48 15.63 -2.03
N THR A 93 -15.75 16.30 -1.14
CA THR A 93 -14.96 15.66 -0.08
C THR A 93 -15.63 15.71 1.30
N SER A 94 -16.89 16.13 1.41
CA SER A 94 -17.63 16.24 2.68
C SER A 94 -17.81 14.89 3.42
N ASN A 95 -17.78 13.79 2.65
CA ASN A 95 -17.86 12.42 3.17
C ASN A 95 -16.55 11.88 3.76
N LEU A 96 -15.50 12.71 3.81
CA LEU A 96 -14.25 12.34 4.48
C LEU A 96 -14.42 12.32 5.98
N LYS A 97 -13.85 11.29 6.66
CA LYS A 97 -13.73 11.19 8.12
C LYS A 97 -12.28 10.90 8.48
N ILE A 98 -11.78 11.57 9.50
CA ILE A 98 -10.40 11.50 9.97
C ILE A 98 -10.37 11.09 11.43
N SER A 99 -9.60 10.09 11.77
CA SER A 99 -9.46 9.64 13.15
C SER A 99 -8.81 10.69 14.04
N THR A 100 -9.45 10.98 15.17
CA THR A 100 -8.86 11.78 16.28
C THR A 100 -7.50 11.23 16.72
N ASN A 101 -7.29 9.91 16.60
CA ASN A 101 -6.11 9.19 17.07
C ASN A 101 -5.01 9.01 16.01
N ALA A 102 -5.23 9.45 14.76
CA ALA A 102 -4.18 9.46 13.74
C ALA A 102 -3.03 10.39 14.13
N HIS A 103 -1.80 10.05 13.75
CA HIS A 103 -0.62 10.86 14.10
C HIS A 103 -0.30 11.86 12.99
N LEU A 104 0.32 12.98 13.37
CA LEU A 104 0.71 14.03 12.45
C LEU A 104 2.18 13.89 12.04
N ILE A 105 2.46 14.11 10.77
CA ILE A 105 3.80 14.33 10.26
C ILE A 105 4.09 15.84 10.41
N THR A 106 5.18 16.18 11.08
CA THR A 106 5.59 17.56 11.32
C THR A 106 6.82 17.93 10.48
N PRO A 107 7.19 19.21 10.37
CA PRO A 107 8.37 19.64 9.62
C PRO A 107 9.66 18.97 10.07
N TYR A 108 9.84 18.68 11.37
CA TYR A 108 11.02 17.97 11.85
C TYR A 108 11.06 16.52 11.37
N HIS A 109 9.94 15.83 11.23
CA HIS A 109 9.92 14.48 10.67
C HIS A 109 10.43 14.46 9.23
N ARG A 110 9.95 15.40 8.39
CA ARG A 110 10.40 15.52 6.99
C ARG A 110 11.89 15.86 6.89
N THR A 111 12.35 16.75 7.76
CA THR A 111 13.76 17.17 7.79
C THR A 111 14.65 16.01 8.23
N ILE A 112 14.31 15.31 9.32
CA ILE A 112 15.07 14.17 9.83
C ILE A 112 15.13 13.06 8.79
N ASP A 113 14.01 12.69 8.16
CA ASP A 113 13.98 11.65 7.11
C ASP A 113 14.99 11.95 5.98
N LYS A 114 14.96 13.18 5.44
CA LYS A 114 15.88 13.61 4.38
C LYS A 114 17.34 13.63 4.80
N VAL A 115 17.65 14.09 6.02
CA VAL A 115 19.06 14.19 6.44
C VAL A 115 19.62 12.85 6.85
N SER A 116 18.82 11.97 7.47
CA SER A 116 19.22 10.60 7.83
C SER A 116 19.55 9.77 6.58
N GLU A 117 18.71 9.82 5.54
CA GLU A 117 19.01 9.14 4.26
C GLU A 117 20.32 9.60 3.63
N ARG A 118 20.60 10.91 3.70
CA ARG A 118 21.88 11.45 3.21
C ARG A 118 23.06 10.99 4.07
N PHE A 119 22.89 10.95 5.38
CA PHE A 119 23.91 10.52 6.31
C PHE A 119 24.28 9.03 6.16
N LEU A 120 23.30 8.17 5.84
CA LEU A 120 23.51 6.74 5.58
C LEU A 120 24.29 6.46 4.28
N GLY A 121 24.38 7.41 3.36
CA GLY A 121 25.18 7.28 2.13
C GLY A 121 24.84 6.01 1.32
N ASN A 122 25.77 5.07 1.22
CA ASN A 122 25.58 3.81 0.49
C ASN A 122 24.63 2.82 1.21
N SER A 123 24.43 2.98 2.52
CA SER A 123 23.53 2.16 3.33
C SER A 123 22.11 2.72 3.41
N LYS A 124 21.77 3.67 2.55
CA LYS A 124 20.43 4.28 2.50
C LYS A 124 19.35 3.24 2.21
N ILE A 125 18.20 3.39 2.85
CA ILE A 125 17.03 2.52 2.66
C ILE A 125 16.31 2.89 1.35
N GLY A 126 16.38 4.13 0.93
CA GLY A 126 15.68 4.65 -0.25
C GLY A 126 14.28 5.17 0.11
N THR A 127 14.13 5.81 1.26
CA THR A 127 12.86 6.40 1.71
C THR A 127 12.33 7.46 0.74
N THR A 128 11.06 7.83 0.91
CA THR A 128 10.46 8.91 0.10
C THR A 128 10.82 10.32 0.58
N GLY A 129 11.51 10.45 1.74
CA GLY A 129 11.86 11.72 2.37
C GLY A 129 10.65 12.52 2.87
N ARG A 130 9.52 11.86 3.10
CA ARG A 130 8.24 12.48 3.51
C ARG A 130 7.98 12.43 5.01
N GLY A 131 8.92 11.94 5.80
CA GLY A 131 8.84 11.91 7.27
C GLY A 131 8.02 10.75 7.84
N ILE A 132 7.69 9.74 7.04
CA ILE A 132 6.86 8.61 7.45
C ILE A 132 7.53 7.82 8.59
N GLY A 133 8.77 7.37 8.37
CA GLY A 133 9.54 6.60 9.36
C GLY A 133 9.69 7.34 10.69
N PRO A 134 10.20 8.58 10.69
CA PRO A 134 10.29 9.39 11.90
C PRO A 134 8.96 9.60 12.64
N ALA A 135 7.84 9.77 11.91
CA ALA A 135 6.52 9.92 12.54
C ALA A 135 6.06 8.62 13.23
N TYR A 136 6.27 7.45 12.60
CA TYR A 136 6.01 6.16 13.25
C TYR A 136 6.95 5.90 14.43
N ALA A 137 8.22 6.29 14.34
CA ALA A 137 9.15 6.19 15.47
C ALA A 137 8.65 7.01 16.67
N ASP A 138 8.21 8.25 16.45
CA ASP A 138 7.67 9.10 17.52
C ASP A 138 6.34 8.55 18.09
N LYS A 139 5.49 7.94 17.26
CA LYS A 139 4.29 7.22 17.71
C LYS A 139 4.66 6.10 18.69
N ILE A 140 5.64 5.26 18.36
CA ILE A 140 6.05 4.12 19.20
C ILE A 140 6.79 4.62 20.46
N ASN A 141 7.59 5.68 20.34
CA ASN A 141 8.24 6.36 21.48
C ASN A 141 7.24 7.12 22.38
N ARG A 142 5.98 7.26 21.99
CA ARG A 142 4.90 7.93 22.73
C ARG A 142 5.12 9.45 22.90
N ILE A 143 5.82 10.05 21.95
CA ILE A 143 6.04 11.50 21.85
C ILE A 143 5.36 12.11 20.61
N GLY A 144 4.65 11.28 19.85
CA GLY A 144 3.94 11.70 18.64
C GLY A 144 2.76 12.64 18.95
N ILE A 145 2.47 13.50 17.99
CA ILE A 145 1.35 14.44 18.03
C ILE A 145 0.19 13.81 17.25
N ARG A 146 -1.01 13.79 17.84
CA ARG A 146 -2.23 13.26 17.23
C ARG A 146 -3.10 14.37 16.65
N VAL A 147 -4.02 14.02 15.77
CA VAL A 147 -4.99 14.96 15.20
C VAL A 147 -5.81 15.68 16.28
N GLN A 148 -6.23 14.97 17.33
CA GLN A 148 -6.97 15.58 18.44
C GLN A 148 -6.20 16.71 19.16
N ASP A 149 -4.89 16.65 19.17
CA ASP A 149 -4.05 17.64 19.86
C ASP A 149 -4.09 19.02 19.17
N LEU A 150 -4.49 19.05 17.88
CA LEU A 150 -4.71 20.31 17.14
C LEU A 150 -5.80 21.19 17.76
N PHE A 151 -6.75 20.61 18.47
CA PHE A 151 -7.93 21.30 19.01
C PHE A 151 -7.73 21.82 20.45
N ASP A 152 -6.53 21.59 21.01
CA ASP A 152 -6.10 22.18 22.28
C ASP A 152 -4.73 22.85 22.11
N PRO A 153 -4.69 24.19 21.92
CA PRO A 153 -3.45 24.92 21.70
C PRO A 153 -2.41 24.75 22.81
N SER A 154 -2.84 24.55 24.05
CA SER A 154 -1.93 24.38 25.20
C SER A 154 -1.27 23.01 25.17
N ILE A 155 -2.03 21.96 24.88
CA ILE A 155 -1.53 20.58 24.70
C ILE A 155 -0.62 20.49 23.47
N LEU A 156 -1.03 21.08 22.35
CA LEU A 156 -0.23 21.09 21.12
C LEU A 156 1.14 21.76 21.38
N ARG A 157 1.15 22.94 22.02
CA ARG A 157 2.40 23.64 22.41
C ARG A 157 3.28 22.76 23.28
N GLN A 158 2.74 22.21 24.35
CA GLN A 158 3.47 21.35 25.29
C GLN A 158 4.12 20.16 24.59
N LYS A 159 3.38 19.49 23.70
CA LYS A 159 3.90 18.35 22.94
C LYS A 159 4.97 18.75 21.93
N LEU A 160 4.79 19.87 21.23
CA LEU A 160 5.81 20.43 20.32
C LEU A 160 7.09 20.79 21.07
N GLU A 161 7.01 21.43 22.21
CA GLU A 161 8.16 21.75 23.08
C GLU A 161 8.92 20.48 23.49
N GLY A 162 8.19 19.45 23.93
CA GLY A 162 8.78 18.15 24.29
C GLY A 162 9.49 17.50 23.13
N ALA A 163 8.83 17.41 21.97
CA ALA A 163 9.40 16.78 20.79
C ALA A 163 10.59 17.57 20.21
N LEU A 164 10.45 18.89 20.07
CA LEU A 164 11.49 19.73 19.45
C LEU A 164 12.72 19.89 20.32
N ARG A 165 12.60 19.75 21.65
CA ARG A 165 13.76 19.76 22.56
C ARG A 165 14.81 18.73 22.09
N ASP A 166 14.41 17.49 21.88
CA ASP A 166 15.32 16.42 21.48
C ASP A 166 15.64 16.47 20.00
N LYS A 167 14.63 16.71 19.15
CA LYS A 167 14.81 16.73 17.69
C LYS A 167 15.74 17.86 17.25
N ASN A 168 15.67 19.06 17.87
CA ASN A 168 16.57 20.15 17.57
C ASN A 168 18.02 19.85 18.00
N GLN A 169 18.25 19.12 19.11
CA GLN A 169 19.60 18.67 19.44
C GLN A 169 20.18 17.76 18.35
N VAL A 170 19.38 16.83 17.85
CA VAL A 170 19.79 15.94 16.77
C VAL A 170 20.05 16.73 15.47
N LEU A 171 19.16 17.62 15.08
CA LEU A 171 19.31 18.43 13.89
C LEU A 171 20.56 19.31 13.95
N ILE A 172 20.79 20.00 15.07
CA ILE A 172 21.89 20.94 15.21
C ILE A 172 23.22 20.22 15.42
N LYS A 173 23.28 19.30 16.41
CA LYS A 173 24.58 18.71 16.82
C LYS A 173 25.02 17.51 15.97
N VAL A 174 24.08 16.72 15.46
CA VAL A 174 24.41 15.53 14.67
C VAL A 174 24.44 15.86 13.18
N PHE A 175 23.41 16.56 12.70
CA PHE A 175 23.25 16.81 11.28
C PHE A 175 23.72 18.19 10.81
N ASN A 176 24.17 19.06 11.73
CA ASN A 176 24.59 20.44 11.43
C ASN A 176 23.54 21.21 10.61
N ARG A 177 22.29 21.18 11.09
CA ARG A 177 21.14 21.86 10.49
C ARG A 177 20.58 22.90 11.45
N LYS A 178 19.88 23.90 10.91
CA LYS A 178 19.14 24.88 11.73
C LYS A 178 18.06 24.13 12.52
N GLY A 179 17.86 24.49 13.78
CA GLY A 179 16.72 24.04 14.57
C GLY A 179 15.40 24.58 14.00
N ILE A 180 14.33 24.01 14.43
CA ILE A 180 12.96 24.36 14.03
C ILE A 180 12.35 25.16 15.17
N GLU A 181 11.76 26.31 14.85
CA GLU A 181 11.12 27.20 15.81
C GLU A 181 9.72 26.69 16.17
N ILE A 182 9.43 26.65 17.47
CA ILE A 182 8.16 26.11 17.98
C ILE A 182 6.98 26.91 17.49
N ASP A 183 7.06 28.25 17.55
CA ASP A 183 5.94 29.13 17.21
C ASP A 183 5.58 29.08 15.73
N GLU A 184 6.56 28.86 14.84
CA GLU A 184 6.30 28.64 13.41
C GLU A 184 5.44 27.39 13.20
N VAL A 185 5.82 26.26 13.81
CA VAL A 185 5.07 25.00 13.70
C VAL A 185 3.70 25.10 14.38
N LEU A 186 3.64 25.69 15.58
CA LEU A 186 2.40 25.84 16.33
C LEU A 186 1.36 26.64 15.54
N ASN A 187 1.74 27.81 15.00
CA ASN A 187 0.83 28.67 14.26
C ASN A 187 0.36 28.02 12.96
N GLU A 188 1.25 27.34 12.24
CA GLU A 188 0.91 26.57 11.05
C GLU A 188 -0.14 25.49 11.36
N TYR A 189 0.06 24.70 12.42
CA TYR A 189 -0.80 23.57 12.79
C TYR A 189 -2.14 24.01 13.39
N LEU A 190 -2.18 25.12 14.10
CA LEU A 190 -3.44 25.74 14.54
C LEU A 190 -4.27 26.23 13.35
N GLY A 191 -3.62 26.72 12.29
CA GLY A 191 -4.29 27.06 11.04
C GLY A 191 -4.95 25.85 10.37
N TYR A 192 -4.29 24.69 10.39
CA TYR A 192 -4.87 23.45 9.88
C TYR A 192 -6.04 22.93 10.70
N ALA A 193 -6.03 23.17 12.03
CA ALA A 193 -7.08 22.73 12.94
C ALA A 193 -8.47 23.19 12.51
N GLU A 194 -8.63 24.46 12.18
CA GLU A 194 -9.93 25.04 11.80
C GLU A 194 -10.50 24.39 10.53
N ILE A 195 -9.63 24.08 9.56
CA ILE A 195 -10.05 23.49 8.29
C ILE A 195 -10.37 22.00 8.45
N LEU A 196 -9.59 21.29 9.28
CA LEU A 196 -9.75 19.84 9.48
C LEU A 196 -10.90 19.48 10.43
N LYS A 197 -11.31 20.39 11.30
CA LYS A 197 -12.32 20.17 12.36
C LYS A 197 -13.61 19.46 11.88
N PRO A 198 -14.22 19.82 10.73
CA PRO A 198 -15.44 19.17 10.24
C PRO A 198 -15.28 17.69 9.89
N TYR A 199 -14.06 17.26 9.59
CA TYR A 199 -13.76 15.89 9.17
C TYR A 199 -13.41 14.96 10.33
N VAL A 200 -13.05 15.50 11.49
CA VAL A 200 -12.46 14.74 12.60
C VAL A 200 -13.53 14.11 13.49
N CYS A 201 -13.40 12.82 13.75
CA CYS A 201 -14.33 12.06 14.61
C CYS A 201 -13.64 10.83 15.24
N ASP A 202 -14.35 10.14 16.13
CA ASP A 202 -13.99 8.78 16.56
C ASP A 202 -14.34 7.78 15.44
N THR A 203 -13.37 7.47 14.62
CA THR A 203 -13.54 6.57 13.48
C THR A 203 -13.74 5.12 13.91
N SER A 204 -13.24 4.69 15.07
CA SER A 204 -13.44 3.34 15.57
C SER A 204 -14.91 3.11 15.93
N LEU A 205 -15.52 4.07 16.65
CA LEU A 205 -16.94 4.04 16.96
C LEU A 205 -17.79 4.11 15.68
N LEU A 206 -17.47 5.04 14.77
CA LEU A 206 -18.16 5.18 13.48
C LEU A 206 -18.23 3.84 12.72
N LEU A 207 -17.10 3.14 12.63
CA LEU A 207 -17.01 1.88 11.89
C LEU A 207 -17.70 0.73 12.61
N GLU A 208 -17.66 0.70 13.95
CA GLU A 208 -18.42 -0.29 14.73
C GLU A 208 -19.95 -0.11 14.53
N GLU A 209 -20.42 1.15 14.54
CA GLU A 209 -21.84 1.46 14.28
C GLU A 209 -22.24 1.11 12.84
N ALA A 210 -21.39 1.40 11.86
CA ALA A 210 -21.60 1.00 10.47
C ALA A 210 -21.74 -0.52 10.31
N LEU A 211 -20.87 -1.30 10.92
CA LEU A 211 -20.91 -2.76 10.88
C LEU A 211 -22.17 -3.31 11.58
N LYS A 212 -22.59 -2.74 12.72
CA LYS A 212 -23.83 -3.09 13.41
C LYS A 212 -25.06 -2.77 12.57
N ALA A 213 -25.02 -1.69 11.79
CA ALA A 213 -26.08 -1.32 10.86
C ALA A 213 -26.06 -2.15 9.56
N GLY A 214 -25.19 -3.14 9.45
CA GLY A 214 -25.11 -4.03 8.28
C GLY A 214 -24.44 -3.41 7.07
N LYS A 215 -23.64 -2.35 7.26
CA LYS A 215 -22.89 -1.68 6.20
C LYS A 215 -21.63 -2.45 5.81
N ASN A 216 -21.25 -2.35 4.52
CA ASN A 216 -20.04 -2.94 3.97
C ASN A 216 -18.84 -2.00 4.18
N VAL A 217 -17.78 -2.50 4.79
CA VAL A 217 -16.54 -1.75 5.07
C VAL A 217 -15.38 -2.39 4.33
N LEU A 218 -14.72 -1.62 3.47
CA LEU A 218 -13.47 -1.99 2.81
C LEU A 218 -12.28 -1.34 3.51
N LEU A 219 -11.36 -2.17 3.99
CA LEU A 219 -10.09 -1.74 4.59
C LEU A 219 -9.00 -1.77 3.52
N GLU A 220 -8.66 -0.60 3.00
CA GLU A 220 -7.71 -0.42 1.91
C GLU A 220 -6.28 -0.34 2.43
N GLY A 221 -5.46 -1.37 2.11
CA GLY A 221 -4.04 -1.37 2.41
C GLY A 221 -3.22 -0.55 1.42
N SER A 222 -2.18 0.10 1.93
CA SER A 222 -1.11 0.70 1.15
C SER A 222 0.09 -0.24 1.12
N GLN A 223 1.04 -0.05 0.18
CA GLN A 223 2.23 -0.88 0.01
C GLN A 223 1.89 -2.37 -0.24
N GLY A 224 2.67 -3.29 0.28
CA GLY A 224 2.46 -4.73 0.13
C GLY A 224 3.08 -5.52 1.27
N THR A 225 2.73 -6.80 1.37
CA THR A 225 3.13 -7.71 2.46
C THR A 225 4.65 -7.74 2.69
N LEU A 226 5.44 -7.77 1.61
CA LEU A 226 6.91 -7.83 1.70
C LEU A 226 7.55 -6.48 2.09
N LEU A 227 6.73 -5.43 2.25
CA LEU A 227 7.14 -4.12 2.78
C LEU A 227 6.67 -3.90 4.23
N ASP A 228 6.03 -4.89 4.87
CA ASP A 228 5.61 -4.82 6.27
C ASP A 228 6.84 -4.75 7.20
N VAL A 229 6.77 -3.91 8.24
CA VAL A 229 7.91 -3.70 9.16
C VAL A 229 8.30 -4.96 9.92
N ASP A 230 7.34 -5.85 10.20
CA ASP A 230 7.56 -7.10 10.94
C ASP A 230 7.73 -8.32 10.01
N HIS A 231 6.99 -8.35 8.90
CA HIS A 231 6.90 -9.51 7.99
C HIS A 231 7.59 -9.30 6.64
N GLY A 232 8.10 -8.12 6.37
CA GLY A 232 8.73 -7.79 5.09
C GLY A 232 10.23 -8.04 5.07
N THR A 233 10.85 -7.59 4.00
CA THR A 233 12.30 -7.71 3.73
C THR A 233 13.11 -6.64 4.48
N TYR A 234 13.04 -6.63 5.80
CA TYR A 234 13.74 -5.70 6.67
C TYR A 234 15.25 -5.64 6.38
N PRO A 235 15.92 -4.47 6.32
CA PRO A 235 15.37 -3.13 6.62
C PRO A 235 14.70 -2.43 5.43
N PHE A 236 14.60 -3.04 4.27
CA PHE A 236 14.02 -2.49 3.04
C PHE A 236 12.49 -2.63 3.04
N VAL A 237 11.84 -1.97 3.99
CA VAL A 237 10.40 -2.03 4.28
C VAL A 237 9.83 -0.63 4.53
N THR A 238 8.51 -0.51 4.63
CA THR A 238 7.86 0.68 5.20
C THR A 238 7.87 0.60 6.73
N SER A 239 7.62 1.73 7.41
CA SER A 239 7.57 1.78 8.87
C SER A 239 6.19 1.46 9.45
N SER A 240 5.33 0.81 8.68
CA SER A 240 3.97 0.44 9.06
C SER A 240 3.67 -1.02 8.74
N ASN A 241 2.50 -1.49 9.16
CA ASN A 241 2.04 -2.86 8.90
C ASN A 241 0.96 -2.88 7.81
N PRO A 242 1.33 -3.06 6.53
CA PRO A 242 0.38 -3.25 5.42
C PRO A 242 -0.32 -4.60 5.41
N THR A 243 0.07 -5.55 6.26
CA THR A 243 -0.60 -6.84 6.42
C THR A 243 -2.02 -6.71 7.01
N ALA A 244 -2.83 -7.75 6.86
CA ALA A 244 -4.22 -7.77 7.35
C ALA A 244 -4.34 -7.56 8.87
N GLY A 245 -3.34 -8.00 9.64
CA GLY A 245 -3.26 -7.70 11.08
C GLY A 245 -3.19 -6.21 11.38
N GLY A 246 -2.50 -5.44 10.54
CA GLY A 246 -2.43 -3.98 10.60
C GLY A 246 -3.77 -3.30 10.34
N ALA A 247 -4.67 -3.93 9.59
CA ALA A 247 -5.99 -3.38 9.30
C ALA A 247 -6.85 -3.28 10.57
N SER A 248 -6.81 -4.27 11.44
CA SER A 248 -7.52 -4.23 12.73
C SER A 248 -6.98 -3.12 13.64
N THR A 249 -5.67 -3.07 13.85
CA THR A 249 -5.06 -2.05 14.73
C THR A 249 -5.17 -0.64 14.17
N GLY A 250 -5.07 -0.48 12.83
CA GLY A 250 -5.07 0.83 12.17
C GLY A 250 -6.44 1.43 11.92
N SER A 251 -7.52 0.64 12.00
CA SER A 251 -8.90 1.10 11.86
C SER A 251 -9.67 1.12 13.17
N GLY A 252 -9.24 0.32 14.17
CA GLY A 252 -9.96 0.09 15.41
C GLY A 252 -11.10 -0.94 15.29
N ILE A 253 -11.21 -1.63 14.14
CA ILE A 253 -12.15 -2.74 13.96
C ILE A 253 -11.60 -4.00 14.63
N GLY A 254 -12.41 -4.66 15.44
CA GLY A 254 -12.02 -5.93 16.07
C GLY A 254 -11.71 -7.03 15.03
N PRO A 255 -10.66 -7.85 15.22
CA PRO A 255 -10.22 -8.81 14.21
C PRO A 255 -11.30 -9.83 13.80
N THR A 256 -12.21 -10.20 14.71
CA THR A 256 -13.33 -11.12 14.43
C THR A 256 -14.43 -10.54 13.54
N LYS A 257 -14.39 -9.24 13.26
CA LYS A 257 -15.30 -8.56 12.33
C LYS A 257 -14.79 -8.61 10.89
N ILE A 258 -13.52 -8.91 10.69
CA ILE A 258 -12.91 -9.10 9.37
C ILE A 258 -13.27 -10.50 8.90
N THR A 259 -14.06 -10.58 7.84
CA THR A 259 -14.58 -11.86 7.33
C THR A 259 -13.94 -12.29 6.02
N ARG A 260 -13.25 -11.36 5.35
CA ARG A 260 -12.58 -11.63 4.09
C ARG A 260 -11.27 -10.83 3.97
N VAL A 261 -10.23 -11.47 3.47
CA VAL A 261 -8.93 -10.83 3.20
C VAL A 261 -8.53 -11.15 1.77
N ILE A 262 -8.55 -10.14 0.91
CA ILE A 262 -8.23 -10.26 -0.52
C ILE A 262 -6.79 -9.83 -0.76
N GLY A 263 -5.97 -10.74 -1.27
CA GLY A 263 -4.61 -10.45 -1.71
C GLY A 263 -4.58 -9.96 -3.16
N ILE A 264 -3.94 -8.82 -3.42
CA ILE A 264 -3.70 -8.39 -4.80
C ILE A 264 -2.35 -8.92 -5.26
N LEU A 265 -2.37 -9.72 -6.31
CA LEU A 265 -1.21 -10.29 -6.97
C LEU A 265 -1.08 -9.73 -8.38
N LYS A 266 0.11 -9.38 -8.77
CA LYS A 266 0.46 -9.14 -10.17
C LYS A 266 0.91 -10.45 -10.82
N ALA A 267 0.56 -10.68 -12.07
CA ALA A 267 0.92 -11.91 -12.82
C ALA A 267 2.44 -12.09 -13.01
N TYR A 268 3.22 -11.09 -12.65
CA TYR A 268 4.68 -11.08 -12.52
C TYR A 268 5.05 -10.29 -11.26
N THR A 269 6.31 -10.08 -10.96
CA THR A 269 6.71 -9.40 -9.73
C THR A 269 7.39 -8.06 -10.04
N THR A 270 7.11 -7.04 -9.23
CA THR A 270 7.81 -5.76 -9.31
C THR A 270 8.22 -5.26 -7.94
N ARG A 271 9.31 -4.48 -7.89
CA ARG A 271 9.79 -3.85 -6.67
C ARG A 271 10.34 -2.46 -6.96
N VAL A 272 10.10 -1.52 -6.06
CA VAL A 272 10.75 -0.20 -6.03
C VAL A 272 11.77 -0.16 -4.90
N GLY A 273 12.93 0.45 -5.14
CA GLY A 273 13.97 0.61 -4.14
C GLY A 273 14.88 -0.62 -3.97
N SER A 274 15.71 -0.55 -2.93
CA SER A 274 16.73 -1.56 -2.62
C SER A 274 16.14 -2.80 -1.93
N GLY A 275 16.97 -3.82 -1.74
CA GLY A 275 16.63 -5.04 -1.03
C GLY A 275 16.50 -6.27 -1.93
N PRO A 276 16.30 -7.46 -1.35
CA PRO A 276 16.29 -8.73 -2.07
C PRO A 276 15.13 -8.82 -3.07
N PHE A 277 15.40 -9.42 -4.20
CA PHE A 277 14.44 -9.71 -5.24
C PHE A 277 14.91 -10.93 -6.04
N PRO A 278 14.71 -12.16 -5.55
CA PRO A 278 15.28 -13.36 -6.14
C PRO A 278 14.94 -13.58 -7.61
N THR A 279 13.75 -13.20 -8.04
CA THR A 279 13.27 -13.36 -9.42
C THR A 279 13.55 -12.17 -10.32
N GLU A 280 14.35 -11.18 -9.90
CA GLU A 280 14.67 -9.99 -10.69
C GLU A 280 15.34 -10.33 -12.00
N LEU A 281 14.94 -9.64 -13.07
CA LEU A 281 15.47 -9.78 -14.41
C LEU A 281 16.30 -8.58 -14.83
N PHE A 282 17.50 -8.84 -15.36
CA PHE A 282 18.45 -7.84 -15.85
C PHE A 282 18.64 -7.91 -17.37
N ASP A 283 17.81 -8.68 -18.04
CA ASP A 283 17.85 -9.00 -19.47
C ASP A 283 16.71 -8.29 -20.25
N GLU A 284 16.56 -8.70 -21.52
CA GLU A 284 15.53 -8.19 -22.42
C GLU A 284 14.10 -8.47 -21.93
N ASP A 285 13.87 -9.59 -21.23
CA ASP A 285 12.57 -9.92 -20.65
C ASP A 285 12.19 -8.94 -19.53
N GLY A 286 13.14 -8.56 -18.68
CA GLY A 286 12.92 -7.54 -17.67
C GLY A 286 12.56 -6.18 -18.26
N GLU A 287 13.24 -5.76 -19.33
CA GLU A 287 12.94 -4.53 -20.06
C GLU A 287 11.55 -4.60 -20.74
N LYS A 288 11.23 -5.75 -21.34
CA LYS A 288 9.94 -5.99 -22.00
C LYS A 288 8.79 -5.91 -20.99
N LEU A 289 8.91 -6.57 -19.81
CA LEU A 289 7.95 -6.48 -18.72
C LEU A 289 7.75 -5.04 -18.27
N ARG A 290 8.83 -4.29 -18.07
CA ARG A 290 8.78 -2.89 -17.65
C ARG A 290 8.06 -2.01 -18.68
N LYS A 291 8.37 -2.17 -19.95
CA LYS A 291 7.80 -1.36 -21.04
C LYS A 291 6.31 -1.67 -21.25
N ILE A 292 5.95 -2.94 -21.42
CA ILE A 292 4.55 -3.36 -21.65
C ILE A 292 3.71 -3.08 -20.40
N GLY A 293 4.24 -3.40 -19.23
CA GLY A 293 3.55 -3.20 -17.96
C GLY A 293 3.46 -1.74 -17.52
N GLY A 294 4.17 -0.80 -18.19
CA GLY A 294 4.22 0.61 -17.76
C GLY A 294 4.77 0.76 -16.35
N GLU A 295 5.85 0.01 -16.03
CA GLU A 295 6.34 -0.14 -14.65
C GLU A 295 7.21 1.05 -14.23
N VAL A 296 6.53 2.19 -13.99
CA VAL A 296 7.11 3.43 -13.44
C VAL A 296 6.32 3.83 -12.19
N GLY A 297 7.01 4.18 -11.13
CA GLY A 297 6.40 4.58 -9.87
C GLY A 297 5.69 5.95 -9.99
N VAL A 298 4.39 6.00 -9.71
CA VAL A 298 3.55 7.20 -9.82
C VAL A 298 4.06 8.33 -8.91
N THR A 299 4.47 7.99 -7.69
CA THR A 299 4.90 8.98 -6.67
C THR A 299 6.33 9.49 -6.87
N THR A 300 7.23 8.64 -7.37
CA THR A 300 8.67 8.93 -7.41
C THR A 300 9.22 9.06 -8.82
N GLY A 301 8.46 8.68 -9.85
CA GLY A 301 8.93 8.59 -11.23
C GLY A 301 10.04 7.54 -11.45
N ARG A 302 10.36 6.72 -10.44
CA ARG A 302 11.41 5.69 -10.53
C ARG A 302 10.93 4.50 -11.33
N ASN A 303 11.80 3.95 -12.16
CA ASN A 303 11.55 2.66 -12.79
C ASN A 303 11.43 1.56 -11.73
N ARG A 304 10.44 0.67 -11.90
CA ARG A 304 10.31 -0.52 -11.07
C ARG A 304 11.25 -1.60 -11.59
N ARG A 305 11.87 -2.32 -10.68
CA ARG A 305 12.58 -3.57 -10.94
C ARG A 305 11.51 -4.61 -11.28
N CYS A 306 11.73 -5.41 -12.32
CA CYS A 306 10.78 -6.42 -12.79
C CYS A 306 11.37 -7.82 -12.68
N GLY A 307 10.53 -8.80 -12.41
CA GLY A 307 10.91 -10.20 -12.31
C GLY A 307 9.74 -11.12 -12.58
N TRP A 308 10.01 -12.41 -12.75
CA TRP A 308 8.98 -13.41 -12.93
C TRP A 308 8.14 -13.61 -11.67
N PHE A 309 6.97 -14.23 -11.82
CA PHE A 309 6.10 -14.55 -10.69
C PHE A 309 6.82 -15.40 -9.65
N ASP A 310 6.62 -15.10 -8.38
CA ASP A 310 7.28 -15.73 -7.25
C ASP A 310 6.24 -16.39 -6.33
N ALA A 311 6.07 -17.71 -6.49
CA ALA A 311 5.07 -18.47 -5.75
C ALA A 311 5.41 -18.63 -4.25
N PRO A 312 6.65 -18.84 -3.82
CA PRO A 312 7.04 -18.77 -2.40
C PRO A 312 6.56 -17.48 -1.71
N ILE A 313 6.73 -16.32 -2.34
CA ILE A 313 6.25 -15.04 -1.82
C ILE A 313 4.72 -15.02 -1.73
N ALA A 314 4.02 -15.51 -2.76
CA ALA A 314 2.56 -15.56 -2.74
C ALA A 314 2.03 -16.47 -1.63
N ARG A 315 2.63 -17.65 -1.41
CA ARG A 315 2.30 -18.52 -0.28
C ARG A 315 2.59 -17.87 1.07
N TYR A 316 3.73 -17.18 1.19
CA TYR A 316 4.07 -16.43 2.37
C TYR A 316 3.01 -15.36 2.68
N ALA A 317 2.60 -14.59 1.67
CA ALA A 317 1.55 -13.60 1.81
C ALA A 317 0.21 -14.22 2.21
N THR A 318 -0.15 -15.37 1.61
CA THR A 318 -1.34 -16.14 2.00
C THR A 318 -1.33 -16.49 3.48
N ARG A 319 -0.22 -17.00 3.98
CA ARG A 319 -0.06 -17.42 5.37
C ARG A 319 -0.11 -16.26 6.35
N VAL A 320 0.66 -15.19 6.13
CA VAL A 320 0.78 -14.10 7.12
C VAL A 320 -0.44 -13.17 7.14
N ASN A 321 -1.20 -13.11 6.05
CA ASN A 321 -2.43 -12.33 5.98
C ASN A 321 -3.70 -13.17 6.25
N GLY A 322 -3.63 -14.48 6.21
CA GLY A 322 -4.82 -15.34 6.21
C GLY A 322 -5.71 -15.06 4.99
N LEU A 323 -5.09 -15.00 3.79
CA LEU A 323 -5.84 -14.65 2.58
C LEU A 323 -6.94 -15.65 2.30
N THR A 324 -8.12 -15.14 2.04
CA THR A 324 -9.27 -15.94 1.59
C THR A 324 -9.23 -16.19 0.09
N ASP A 325 -8.74 -15.21 -0.65
CA ASP A 325 -8.64 -15.25 -2.11
C ASP A 325 -7.71 -14.18 -2.66
N PHE A 326 -7.41 -14.29 -3.97
CA PHE A 326 -6.61 -13.33 -4.72
C PHE A 326 -7.41 -12.61 -5.80
N PHE A 327 -7.00 -11.38 -6.09
CA PHE A 327 -7.23 -10.72 -7.34
C PHE A 327 -5.90 -10.67 -8.13
N LEU A 328 -5.84 -11.39 -9.23
CA LEU A 328 -4.69 -11.40 -10.13
C LEU A 328 -4.78 -10.22 -11.10
N THR A 329 -3.75 -9.39 -11.17
CA THR A 329 -3.70 -8.21 -12.04
C THR A 329 -2.68 -8.38 -13.16
N LYS A 330 -2.85 -7.62 -14.24
CA LYS A 330 -1.86 -7.50 -15.33
C LYS A 330 -1.53 -8.81 -16.04
N LEU A 331 -2.50 -9.71 -16.20
CA LEU A 331 -2.32 -10.94 -16.97
C LEU A 331 -2.05 -10.63 -18.45
N ASP A 332 -2.65 -9.58 -18.99
CA ASP A 332 -2.47 -9.04 -20.34
C ASP A 332 -1.02 -8.74 -20.69
N VAL A 333 -0.23 -8.29 -19.69
CA VAL A 333 1.19 -7.95 -19.89
C VAL A 333 2.02 -9.15 -20.33
N LEU A 334 1.60 -10.36 -19.97
CA LEU A 334 2.30 -11.60 -20.34
C LEU A 334 1.96 -12.13 -21.73
N THR A 335 1.14 -11.45 -22.51
CA THR A 335 0.85 -11.82 -23.91
C THR A 335 2.11 -11.70 -24.78
N GLY A 336 2.36 -12.71 -25.61
CA GLY A 336 3.47 -12.72 -26.56
C GLY A 336 4.79 -13.32 -26.04
N TRP A 337 4.76 -14.01 -24.90
CA TRP A 337 5.85 -14.92 -24.50
C TRP A 337 5.55 -16.34 -24.96
N GLU A 338 6.55 -17.04 -25.48
CA GLU A 338 6.44 -18.48 -25.85
C GLU A 338 6.37 -19.35 -24.57
N LYS A 339 7.19 -19.00 -23.58
CA LYS A 339 7.26 -19.69 -22.28
C LYS A 339 7.30 -18.64 -21.18
N ILE A 340 6.56 -18.88 -20.10
CA ILE A 340 6.48 -18.01 -18.94
C ILE A 340 7.06 -18.75 -17.74
N PRO A 341 8.21 -18.31 -17.21
CA PRO A 341 8.79 -18.88 -15.99
C PRO A 341 7.97 -18.48 -14.76
N VAL A 342 7.77 -19.43 -13.85
CA VAL A 342 7.21 -19.23 -12.52
C VAL A 342 8.19 -19.78 -11.49
N CYS A 343 8.65 -18.93 -10.57
CA CYS A 343 9.47 -19.38 -9.46
C CYS A 343 8.62 -20.19 -8.49
N VAL A 344 8.96 -21.46 -8.29
CA VAL A 344 8.20 -22.40 -7.43
C VAL A 344 8.91 -22.71 -6.12
N ALA A 345 10.22 -22.47 -6.06
CA ALA A 345 11.10 -22.69 -4.92
C ALA A 345 12.35 -21.82 -5.04
N TYR A 346 13.19 -21.82 -4.01
CA TYR A 346 14.52 -21.25 -4.05
C TYR A 346 15.61 -22.32 -3.86
N GLU A 347 16.79 -22.05 -4.36
CA GLU A 347 18.02 -22.72 -3.95
C GLU A 347 18.77 -21.80 -2.98
N VAL A 348 19.02 -22.30 -1.76
CA VAL A 348 19.77 -21.63 -0.71
C VAL A 348 20.86 -22.58 -0.25
N GLU A 349 22.12 -22.17 -0.35
CA GLU A 349 23.30 -23.01 0.00
C GLU A 349 23.27 -24.41 -0.65
N GLY A 350 22.82 -24.50 -1.92
CA GLY A 350 22.72 -25.75 -2.67
C GLY A 350 21.53 -26.65 -2.27
N LYS A 351 20.63 -26.17 -1.41
CA LYS A 351 19.43 -26.90 -0.99
C LYS A 351 18.18 -26.23 -1.56
N ARG A 352 17.24 -27.04 -2.05
CA ARG A 352 15.92 -26.55 -2.46
C ARG A 352 15.07 -26.22 -1.24
N VAL A 353 14.55 -24.98 -1.19
CA VAL A 353 13.67 -24.45 -0.15
C VAL A 353 12.37 -23.98 -0.81
N ASN A 354 11.23 -24.51 -0.37
CA ASN A 354 9.94 -24.22 -0.98
C ASN A 354 9.26 -22.96 -0.43
N GLU A 355 9.73 -22.45 0.71
CA GLU A 355 9.19 -21.29 1.39
C GLU A 355 10.17 -20.10 1.36
N VAL A 356 9.69 -18.91 1.68
CA VAL A 356 10.56 -17.74 1.90
C VAL A 356 11.49 -18.02 3.07
N PRO A 357 12.82 -17.95 2.89
CA PRO A 357 13.77 -18.15 3.98
C PRO A 357 13.52 -17.22 5.15
N ALA A 358 13.58 -17.71 6.37
CA ALA A 358 13.41 -16.90 7.57
C ALA A 358 14.60 -15.93 7.79
N SER A 359 15.79 -16.31 7.34
CA SER A 359 16.98 -15.46 7.36
C SER A 359 16.95 -14.49 6.18
N GLN A 360 17.10 -13.18 6.46
CA GLN A 360 17.20 -12.17 5.40
C GLN A 360 18.46 -12.35 4.54
N SER A 361 19.55 -12.85 5.13
CA SER A 361 20.77 -13.17 4.38
C SER A 361 20.52 -14.27 3.36
N ASP A 362 19.85 -15.35 3.79
CA ASP A 362 19.52 -16.46 2.90
C ASP A 362 18.57 -16.02 1.80
N PHE A 363 17.58 -15.19 2.13
CA PHE A 363 16.65 -14.65 1.13
C PHE A 363 17.35 -13.72 0.12
N HIS A 364 18.35 -12.95 0.59
CA HIS A 364 19.13 -12.08 -0.29
C HIS A 364 19.96 -12.84 -1.31
N HIS A 365 20.43 -14.05 -0.94
CA HIS A 365 21.25 -14.91 -1.79
C HIS A 365 20.46 -16.06 -2.44
N ALA A 366 19.16 -16.13 -2.21
CA ALA A 366 18.30 -17.16 -2.77
C ALA A 366 18.28 -17.08 -4.30
N LYS A 367 18.46 -18.24 -4.96
CA LYS A 367 18.34 -18.36 -6.41
C LYS A 367 16.98 -18.97 -6.76
N PRO A 368 16.23 -18.38 -7.71
CA PRO A 368 14.93 -18.90 -8.06
C PRO A 368 15.03 -20.24 -8.79
N VAL A 369 14.15 -21.18 -8.46
CA VAL A 369 13.93 -22.42 -9.18
C VAL A 369 12.67 -22.28 -9.98
N TYR A 370 12.77 -22.33 -11.31
CA TYR A 370 11.67 -22.06 -12.21
C TYR A 370 11.01 -23.34 -12.76
N GLU A 371 9.68 -23.29 -12.88
CA GLU A 371 8.89 -24.09 -13.81
C GLU A 371 8.50 -23.21 -15.01
N TYR A 372 8.49 -23.80 -16.19
CA TYR A 372 8.23 -23.09 -17.44
C TYR A 372 6.87 -23.51 -17.99
N LEU A 373 5.93 -22.57 -18.01
CA LEU A 373 4.60 -22.79 -18.55
C LEU A 373 4.50 -22.30 -19.99
N PRO A 374 3.71 -22.95 -20.86
CA PRO A 374 3.44 -22.44 -22.21
C PRO A 374 2.75 -21.07 -22.13
N GLY A 375 3.25 -20.11 -22.92
CA GLY A 375 2.65 -18.79 -23.05
C GLY A 375 1.51 -18.76 -24.09
N TRP A 376 1.06 -17.56 -24.39
CA TRP A 376 0.00 -17.29 -25.39
C TRP A 376 0.33 -16.01 -26.17
N SER A 377 -0.21 -15.94 -27.40
CA SER A 377 0.00 -14.81 -28.32
C SER A 377 -1.27 -13.98 -28.54
N GLU A 378 -2.43 -14.54 -28.20
CA GLU A 378 -3.72 -13.91 -28.41
C GLU A 378 -3.92 -12.72 -27.46
N ASP A 379 -4.50 -11.62 -27.96
CA ASP A 379 -4.94 -10.51 -27.12
C ASP A 379 -6.08 -10.97 -26.22
N ILE A 380 -5.89 -10.80 -24.91
CA ILE A 380 -6.85 -11.18 -23.87
C ILE A 380 -7.62 -10.00 -23.30
N SER A 381 -7.37 -8.77 -23.72
CA SER A 381 -8.00 -7.55 -23.17
C SER A 381 -9.53 -7.55 -23.30
N GLY A 382 -10.06 -8.22 -24.34
CA GLY A 382 -11.50 -8.42 -24.56
C GLY A 382 -12.14 -9.53 -23.73
N ALA A 383 -11.39 -10.34 -22.96
CA ALA A 383 -11.95 -11.44 -22.18
C ALA A 383 -12.76 -10.94 -20.98
N ARG A 384 -13.97 -11.48 -20.80
CA ARG A 384 -14.87 -11.15 -19.67
C ARG A 384 -15.29 -12.38 -18.86
N LYS A 385 -14.90 -13.58 -19.32
CA LYS A 385 -15.09 -14.86 -18.63
C LYS A 385 -13.78 -15.66 -18.72
N LEU A 386 -13.53 -16.53 -17.74
CA LEU A 386 -12.34 -17.37 -17.71
C LEU A 386 -12.23 -18.23 -18.99
N SER A 387 -13.38 -18.70 -19.51
CA SER A 387 -13.45 -19.49 -20.76
C SER A 387 -13.10 -18.70 -22.02
N ASN A 388 -13.05 -17.37 -21.97
CA ASN A 388 -12.63 -16.54 -23.11
C ASN A 388 -11.10 -16.41 -23.21
N LEU A 389 -10.37 -16.81 -22.17
CA LEU A 389 -8.91 -16.83 -22.22
C LEU A 389 -8.40 -18.00 -23.07
N PRO A 390 -7.26 -17.83 -23.75
CA PRO A 390 -6.53 -18.95 -24.36
C PRO A 390 -6.26 -20.07 -23.35
N LYS A 391 -6.22 -21.30 -23.80
CA LYS A 391 -6.04 -22.47 -22.91
C LYS A 391 -4.79 -22.35 -22.03
N ASN A 392 -3.69 -21.85 -22.59
CA ASN A 392 -2.45 -21.66 -21.86
C ASN A 392 -2.59 -20.59 -20.77
N ALA A 393 -3.31 -19.47 -21.01
CA ALA A 393 -3.60 -18.46 -20.01
C ALA A 393 -4.50 -19.01 -18.89
N GLN A 394 -5.51 -19.83 -19.21
CA GLN A 394 -6.31 -20.53 -18.20
C GLN A 394 -5.44 -21.46 -17.34
N ASN A 395 -4.55 -22.24 -17.96
CA ASN A 395 -3.64 -23.13 -17.25
C ASN A 395 -2.65 -22.35 -16.36
N TYR A 396 -2.15 -21.21 -16.84
CA TYR A 396 -1.31 -20.31 -16.06
C TYR A 396 -2.03 -19.82 -14.79
N VAL A 397 -3.25 -19.31 -14.93
CA VAL A 397 -4.06 -18.86 -13.79
C VAL A 397 -4.29 -19.99 -12.78
N LYS A 398 -4.65 -21.18 -13.26
CA LYS A 398 -4.86 -22.35 -12.41
C LYS A 398 -3.57 -22.75 -11.68
N PHE A 399 -2.43 -22.72 -12.37
CA PHE A 399 -1.14 -23.01 -11.76
C PHE A 399 -0.80 -22.00 -10.66
N LEU A 400 -1.03 -20.71 -10.91
CA LEU A 400 -0.80 -19.68 -9.89
C LEU A 400 -1.72 -19.86 -8.67
N GLU A 401 -2.99 -20.21 -8.88
CA GLU A 401 -3.93 -20.50 -7.80
C GLU A 401 -3.40 -21.64 -6.90
N GLU A 402 -3.02 -22.76 -7.50
CA GLU A 402 -2.46 -23.91 -6.79
C GLU A 402 -1.13 -23.57 -6.09
N ALA A 403 -0.24 -22.87 -6.78
CA ALA A 403 1.10 -22.54 -6.30
C ALA A 403 1.08 -21.46 -5.18
N SER A 404 0.05 -20.60 -5.12
CA SER A 404 -0.06 -19.49 -4.14
C SER A 404 -0.87 -19.87 -2.89
N GLY A 405 -1.59 -20.98 -2.91
CA GLY A 405 -2.27 -21.55 -1.75
C GLY A 405 -3.61 -20.88 -1.39
N ALA A 406 -4.17 -20.04 -2.28
CA ALA A 406 -5.51 -19.47 -2.14
C ALA A 406 -6.16 -19.29 -3.53
N PRO A 407 -7.49 -19.36 -3.62
CA PRO A 407 -8.20 -19.24 -4.89
C PRO A 407 -8.09 -17.85 -5.51
N ILE A 408 -8.15 -17.77 -6.84
CA ILE A 408 -8.21 -16.52 -7.59
C ILE A 408 -9.68 -16.19 -7.85
N SER A 409 -10.18 -15.08 -7.33
CA SER A 409 -11.57 -14.63 -7.48
C SER A 409 -11.78 -13.67 -8.65
N ALA A 410 -10.74 -12.94 -9.07
CA ALA A 410 -10.82 -12.07 -10.23
C ALA A 410 -9.48 -11.95 -10.95
N ILE A 411 -9.55 -11.59 -12.24
CA ILE A 411 -8.39 -11.46 -13.11
C ILE A 411 -8.51 -10.15 -13.89
N GLY A 412 -7.51 -9.27 -13.74
CA GLY A 412 -7.34 -8.08 -14.58
C GLY A 412 -6.64 -8.43 -15.89
N VAL A 413 -7.30 -8.14 -17.00
CA VAL A 413 -6.84 -8.38 -18.36
C VAL A 413 -6.56 -7.10 -19.14
N GLY A 414 -6.44 -6.00 -18.45
CA GLY A 414 -6.14 -4.65 -18.97
C GLY A 414 -6.25 -3.60 -17.86
N PRO A 415 -5.98 -2.31 -18.14
CA PRO A 415 -5.99 -1.23 -17.15
C PRO A 415 -7.40 -0.79 -16.72
N GLY A 416 -8.39 -0.89 -17.61
CA GLY A 416 -9.75 -0.40 -17.38
C GLY A 416 -10.53 -1.24 -16.37
N ARG A 417 -11.55 -0.62 -15.75
CA ARG A 417 -12.46 -1.28 -14.80
C ARG A 417 -13.16 -2.48 -15.43
N ASP A 418 -13.65 -2.32 -16.65
CA ASP A 418 -14.36 -3.37 -17.39
C ASP A 418 -13.46 -4.48 -17.92
N GLU A 419 -12.15 -4.28 -17.90
CA GLU A 419 -11.16 -5.27 -18.31
C GLU A 419 -10.81 -6.21 -17.14
N THR A 420 -11.87 -6.76 -16.53
CA THR A 420 -11.78 -7.68 -15.39
C THR A 420 -12.69 -8.87 -15.57
N ILE A 421 -12.15 -10.07 -15.38
CA ILE A 421 -12.90 -11.31 -15.30
C ILE A 421 -13.22 -11.56 -13.83
N SER A 422 -14.49 -11.58 -13.47
CA SER A 422 -14.96 -12.00 -12.14
C SER A 422 -15.23 -13.52 -12.17
N ILE A 423 -14.57 -14.26 -11.29
CA ILE A 423 -14.74 -15.72 -11.15
C ILE A 423 -15.67 -16.03 -9.96
N ARG A 424 -15.56 -15.24 -8.90
CA ARG A 424 -16.38 -15.35 -7.68
C ARG A 424 -16.89 -13.96 -7.29
N GLU A 425 -17.99 -13.89 -6.59
CA GLU A 425 -18.52 -12.63 -6.07
C GLU A 425 -17.52 -11.98 -5.10
N PHE A 426 -17.30 -10.67 -5.26
CA PHE A 426 -16.40 -9.90 -4.41
C PHE A 426 -17.06 -9.36 -3.14
N VAL A 427 -18.36 -9.11 -3.14
CA VAL A 427 -19.18 -8.60 -2.02
C VAL A 427 -20.55 -9.23 -2.07
#